data_7fd6cd8c7b3c30d8413509bf143a73fb
#
_entry.id   7fd6cd8c7b3c30d8413509bf143a73fb
#
_cell.length_a   1.000
_cell.length_b   1.000
_cell.length_c   1.000
_cell.angle_alpha   90.00
_cell.angle_beta   90.00
_cell.angle_gamma   90.00
#
_symmetry.space_group_name_H-M   'P 1'
#
loop_
_entity.id
_entity.type
_entity.pdbx_description
1 polymer ?
#
loop_
_entity_poly.entity_id
_entity_poly.type
_entity_poly.pdbx_seq_one_letter_code
_entity_poly.pdbx_strand_id
1 'polypeptide(L)'
;MLKVGKYPIGELKKLLGTADKQGIDRKLTRYGVKFSSTGWADSRVYDITNIPDPFRLYCVLMLGIPAQADFDKIRNLYYYFFCVEGFTDLPLIEMAKVMEAEGVPASRQFVSKWIEYLRHLDYINFTSAECAYYAISRDEQGNRVCKDISRADYISAWCIYFEWRDVEGCGSAYARMYNTIGGHPYKKPVYQENALKCAEIQELIDIIIDTLPEPD
;
A
#
# COMPACT_ATOMS: atom_id res chain seq x y z
N MET A 1 -16.61 -7.75 7.95
CA MET A 1 -16.62 -7.97 6.47
C MET A 1 -17.72 -8.94 6.05
N LEU A 2 -18.18 -8.92 4.77
CA LEU A 2 -19.11 -9.92 4.21
C LEU A 2 -18.37 -11.27 4.03
N LYS A 3 -18.94 -12.34 4.60
CA LYS A 3 -18.42 -13.71 4.50
C LYS A 3 -19.52 -14.63 3.91
N VAL A 4 -19.14 -15.84 3.54
CA VAL A 4 -20.13 -16.88 3.23
C VAL A 4 -20.96 -17.16 4.47
N GLY A 5 -22.30 -17.20 4.31
CA GLY A 5 -23.23 -17.39 5.43
C GLY A 5 -24.55 -16.68 5.25
N LYS A 6 -25.38 -16.72 6.30
CA LYS A 6 -26.73 -16.17 6.29
C LYS A 6 -26.78 -14.80 6.97
N TYR A 7 -27.39 -13.85 6.30
CA TYR A 7 -27.48 -12.46 6.73
C TYR A 7 -28.94 -11.96 6.70
N PRO A 8 -29.48 -11.42 7.80
CA PRO A 8 -30.70 -10.65 7.78
C PRO A 8 -30.54 -9.42 6.86
N ILE A 9 -31.62 -9.03 6.18
CA ILE A 9 -31.60 -7.88 5.27
C ILE A 9 -31.08 -6.59 5.93
N GLY A 10 -31.43 -6.36 7.21
CA GLY A 10 -31.00 -5.19 7.97
C GLY A 10 -29.49 -5.12 8.17
N GLU A 11 -28.82 -6.25 8.33
CA GLU A 11 -27.38 -6.35 8.44
C GLU A 11 -26.70 -6.06 7.10
N LEU A 12 -27.18 -6.66 6.00
CA LEU A 12 -26.66 -6.38 4.67
C LEU A 12 -26.85 -4.93 4.22
N LYS A 13 -27.97 -4.30 4.59
CA LYS A 13 -28.17 -2.86 4.35
C LYS A 13 -27.05 -2.03 4.96
N LYS A 14 -26.66 -2.34 6.20
CA LYS A 14 -25.56 -1.66 6.90
C LYS A 14 -24.21 -1.96 6.27
N LEU A 15 -23.89 -3.24 6.06
CA LEU A 15 -22.62 -3.69 5.48
C LEU A 15 -22.38 -3.14 4.07
N LEU A 16 -23.44 -3.11 3.25
CA LEU A 16 -23.33 -2.66 1.86
C LEU A 16 -23.65 -1.16 1.67
N GLY A 17 -24.02 -0.44 2.73
CA GLY A 17 -24.37 0.99 2.63
C GLY A 17 -25.52 1.23 1.64
N THR A 18 -26.62 0.48 1.75
CA THR A 18 -27.78 0.61 0.87
C THR A 18 -29.09 0.59 1.66
N ALA A 19 -30.11 1.31 1.19
CA ALA A 19 -31.37 1.45 1.90
C ALA A 19 -32.40 0.36 1.56
N ASP A 20 -32.28 -0.30 0.43
CA ASP A 20 -33.31 -1.19 -0.11
C ASP A 20 -32.77 -2.53 -0.64
N LYS A 21 -33.69 -3.45 -0.93
CA LYS A 21 -33.41 -4.78 -1.48
C LYS A 21 -32.71 -4.70 -2.85
N GLN A 22 -33.19 -3.84 -3.74
CA GLN A 22 -32.64 -3.77 -5.10
C GLN A 22 -31.18 -3.29 -5.08
N GLY A 23 -30.85 -2.39 -4.15
CA GLY A 23 -29.48 -1.96 -3.90
C GLY A 23 -28.59 -3.09 -3.42
N ILE A 24 -29.08 -3.95 -2.51
CA ILE A 24 -28.36 -5.17 -2.06
C ILE A 24 -28.11 -6.08 -3.26
N ASP A 25 -29.18 -6.52 -3.93
CA ASP A 25 -29.11 -7.46 -5.05
C ASP A 25 -28.14 -6.95 -6.14
N ARG A 26 -28.25 -5.66 -6.50
CA ARG A 26 -27.37 -5.02 -7.49
C ARG A 26 -25.89 -5.01 -7.07
N LYS A 27 -25.61 -4.70 -5.80
CA LYS A 27 -24.24 -4.68 -5.31
C LYS A 27 -23.65 -6.09 -5.24
N LEU A 28 -24.36 -7.07 -4.69
CA LEU A 28 -23.90 -8.45 -4.64
C LEU A 28 -23.64 -9.00 -6.05
N THR A 29 -24.57 -8.80 -6.99
CA THR A 29 -24.40 -9.21 -8.39
C THR A 29 -23.21 -8.52 -9.06
N ARG A 30 -23.06 -7.20 -8.83
CA ARG A 30 -21.93 -6.43 -9.39
C ARG A 30 -20.56 -6.96 -8.95
N TYR A 31 -20.49 -7.48 -7.73
CA TYR A 31 -19.24 -8.07 -7.20
C TYR A 31 -19.12 -9.58 -7.46
N GLY A 32 -20.03 -10.15 -8.24
CA GLY A 32 -20.02 -11.58 -8.58
C GLY A 32 -20.35 -12.50 -7.41
N VAL A 33 -20.84 -11.96 -6.30
CA VAL A 33 -21.21 -12.75 -5.13
C VAL A 33 -22.40 -13.63 -5.47
N LYS A 34 -22.31 -14.94 -5.19
CA LYS A 34 -23.43 -15.86 -5.36
C LYS A 34 -24.25 -15.88 -4.09
N PHE A 35 -25.57 -15.69 -4.25
CA PHE A 35 -26.51 -15.65 -3.14
C PHE A 35 -27.90 -16.14 -3.53
N SER A 36 -28.66 -16.53 -2.52
CA SER A 36 -30.11 -16.70 -2.59
C SER A 36 -30.78 -15.86 -1.51
N SER A 37 -32.08 -15.63 -1.62
CA SER A 37 -32.81 -14.91 -0.57
C SER A 37 -34.18 -15.51 -0.33
N THR A 38 -34.60 -15.61 0.93
CA THR A 38 -35.89 -16.14 1.39
C THR A 38 -36.56 -15.14 2.32
N GLY A 39 -37.88 -15.22 2.48
CA GLY A 39 -38.66 -14.33 3.33
C GLY A 39 -39.10 -13.04 2.66
N TRP A 40 -39.86 -12.20 3.38
CA TRP A 40 -40.49 -10.96 2.90
C TRP A 40 -40.07 -9.76 3.74
N ALA A 41 -39.99 -8.60 3.10
CA ALA A 41 -39.69 -7.33 3.74
C ALA A 41 -38.50 -7.45 4.73
N ASP A 42 -38.69 -7.07 5.98
CA ASP A 42 -37.62 -7.04 7.00
C ASP A 42 -37.27 -8.42 7.57
N SER A 43 -38.11 -9.45 7.32
CA SER A 43 -37.79 -10.86 7.68
C SER A 43 -36.93 -11.57 6.63
N ARG A 44 -36.56 -10.87 5.56
CA ARG A 44 -35.74 -11.45 4.48
C ARG A 44 -34.34 -11.81 4.98
N VAL A 45 -33.91 -13.01 4.60
CA VAL A 45 -32.56 -13.54 4.87
C VAL A 45 -31.89 -13.83 3.53
N TYR A 46 -30.66 -13.38 3.41
CA TYR A 46 -29.76 -13.69 2.30
C TYR A 46 -28.82 -14.80 2.71
N ASP A 47 -28.65 -15.79 1.87
CA ASP A 47 -27.66 -16.86 2.01
C ASP A 47 -26.56 -16.63 0.98
N ILE A 48 -25.42 -16.16 1.45
CA ILE A 48 -24.24 -15.92 0.63
C ILE A 48 -23.48 -17.23 0.51
N THR A 49 -23.41 -17.77 -0.71
CA THR A 49 -22.85 -19.09 -0.97
C THR A 49 -21.43 -19.05 -1.56
N ASN A 50 -21.04 -17.93 -2.19
CA ASN A 50 -19.70 -17.78 -2.74
C ASN A 50 -19.34 -16.30 -2.91
N ILE A 51 -18.10 -15.96 -2.58
CA ILE A 51 -17.45 -14.67 -2.80
C ILE A 51 -16.21 -14.92 -3.66
N PRO A 52 -16.25 -14.66 -4.97
CA PRO A 52 -15.18 -15.07 -5.89
C PRO A 52 -13.87 -14.33 -5.69
N ASP A 53 -13.92 -13.09 -5.19
CA ASP A 53 -12.74 -12.28 -4.88
C ASP A 53 -12.97 -11.52 -3.57
N PRO A 54 -12.63 -12.14 -2.43
CA PRO A 54 -12.78 -11.53 -1.10
C PRO A 54 -11.94 -10.25 -0.94
N PHE A 55 -10.73 -10.20 -1.49
CA PHE A 55 -9.87 -9.04 -1.42
C PHE A 55 -10.49 -7.83 -2.15
N ARG A 56 -10.94 -8.03 -3.39
CA ARG A 56 -11.63 -6.97 -4.15
C ARG A 56 -12.86 -6.48 -3.41
N LEU A 57 -13.67 -7.40 -2.88
CA LEU A 57 -14.86 -7.04 -2.13
C LEU A 57 -14.52 -6.21 -0.89
N TYR A 58 -13.52 -6.61 -0.13
CA TYR A 58 -13.02 -5.86 1.03
C TYR A 58 -12.55 -4.46 0.61
N CYS A 59 -11.71 -4.37 -0.40
CA CYS A 59 -11.17 -3.10 -0.89
C CYS A 59 -12.29 -2.12 -1.31
N VAL A 60 -13.32 -2.61 -1.99
CA VAL A 60 -14.41 -1.73 -2.45
C VAL A 60 -15.35 -1.33 -1.31
N LEU A 61 -15.69 -2.26 -0.42
CA LEU A 61 -16.69 -2.01 0.63
C LEU A 61 -16.09 -1.33 1.86
N MET A 62 -14.91 -1.76 2.29
CA MET A 62 -14.30 -1.29 3.54
C MET A 62 -13.30 -0.16 3.30
N LEU A 63 -12.49 -0.26 2.25
CA LEU A 63 -11.50 0.76 1.94
C LEU A 63 -12.04 1.84 0.98
N GLY A 64 -13.17 1.62 0.28
CA GLY A 64 -13.73 2.56 -0.68
C GLY A 64 -12.93 2.65 -1.99
N ILE A 65 -12.10 1.66 -2.30
CA ILE A 65 -11.31 1.62 -3.52
C ILE A 65 -12.23 1.50 -4.73
N PRO A 66 -12.05 2.32 -5.79
CA PRO A 66 -12.90 2.26 -6.98
C PRO A 66 -12.90 0.88 -7.63
N ALA A 67 -14.09 0.38 -8.03
CA ALA A 67 -14.29 -0.98 -8.55
C ALA A 67 -13.52 -1.31 -9.84
N GLN A 68 -13.00 -0.30 -10.55
CA GLN A 68 -12.18 -0.41 -11.77
C GLN A 68 -10.65 -0.43 -11.47
N ALA A 69 -10.25 -0.39 -10.20
CA ALA A 69 -8.84 -0.46 -9.84
C ALA A 69 -8.23 -1.84 -10.19
N ASP A 70 -6.93 -1.88 -10.37
CA ASP A 70 -6.17 -3.11 -10.60
C ASP A 70 -5.93 -3.81 -9.24
N PHE A 71 -6.88 -4.66 -8.86
CA PHE A 71 -6.87 -5.29 -7.53
C PHE A 71 -5.73 -6.30 -7.37
N ASP A 72 -5.28 -6.95 -8.43
CA ASP A 72 -4.16 -7.89 -8.34
C ASP A 72 -2.86 -7.17 -8.00
N LYS A 73 -2.59 -6.04 -8.65
CA LYS A 73 -1.43 -5.20 -8.30
C LYS A 73 -1.54 -4.59 -6.91
N ILE A 74 -2.75 -4.16 -6.50
CA ILE A 74 -2.96 -3.60 -5.15
C ILE A 74 -2.75 -4.68 -4.09
N ARG A 75 -3.25 -5.90 -4.31
CA ARG A 75 -3.06 -7.05 -3.42
C ARG A 75 -1.58 -7.35 -3.20
N ASN A 76 -0.83 -7.45 -4.29
CA ASN A 76 0.61 -7.68 -4.22
C ASN A 76 1.34 -6.53 -3.51
N LEU A 77 1.03 -5.27 -3.84
CA LEU A 77 1.64 -4.13 -3.15
C LEU A 77 1.37 -4.17 -1.64
N TYR A 78 0.13 -4.45 -1.22
CA TYR A 78 -0.22 -4.51 0.19
C TYR A 78 0.38 -5.73 0.88
N TYR A 79 0.51 -6.87 0.16
CA TYR A 79 1.27 -8.02 0.66
C TYR A 79 2.72 -7.64 0.97
N TYR A 80 3.44 -7.05 0.02
CA TYR A 80 4.82 -6.60 0.26
C TYR A 80 4.88 -5.59 1.40
N PHE A 81 3.93 -4.67 1.44
CA PHE A 81 3.92 -3.59 2.42
C PHE A 81 3.75 -4.09 3.86
N PHE A 82 2.86 -5.06 4.09
CA PHE A 82 2.54 -5.55 5.43
C PHE A 82 3.27 -6.85 5.82
N CYS A 83 3.69 -7.65 4.85
CA CYS A 83 4.18 -9.00 5.12
C CYS A 83 5.66 -9.20 4.78
N VAL A 84 6.30 -8.29 4.03
CA VAL A 84 7.70 -8.43 3.63
C VAL A 84 8.58 -7.46 4.41
N GLU A 85 9.45 -8.01 5.24
CA GLU A 85 10.38 -7.24 6.06
C GLU A 85 11.30 -6.36 5.19
N GLY A 86 11.49 -5.11 5.61
CA GLY A 86 12.34 -4.14 4.93
C GLY A 86 11.73 -3.49 3.67
N PHE A 87 10.60 -3.98 3.15
CA PHE A 87 9.99 -3.36 1.98
C PHE A 87 9.57 -1.90 2.23
N THR A 88 9.03 -1.60 3.41
CA THR A 88 8.62 -0.25 3.81
C THR A 88 9.78 0.72 3.98
N ASP A 89 11.01 0.21 4.13
CA ASP A 89 12.21 1.04 4.25
C ASP A 89 12.72 1.53 2.89
N LEU A 90 12.35 0.83 1.81
CA LEU A 90 12.80 1.13 0.46
C LEU A 90 12.21 2.47 -0.06
N PRO A 91 12.97 3.25 -0.86
CA PRO A 91 12.39 4.34 -1.66
C PRO A 91 11.32 3.82 -2.62
N LEU A 92 10.29 4.64 -2.92
CA LEU A 92 9.17 4.24 -3.79
C LEU A 92 9.59 3.66 -5.15
N ILE A 93 10.73 4.09 -5.68
CA ILE A 93 11.25 3.57 -6.95
C ILE A 93 11.80 2.14 -6.78
N GLU A 94 12.44 1.85 -5.64
CA GLU A 94 12.95 0.52 -5.34
C GLU A 94 11.81 -0.44 -4.98
N MET A 95 10.78 0.02 -4.27
CA MET A 95 9.54 -0.75 -4.07
C MET A 95 8.94 -1.18 -5.42
N ALA A 96 8.88 -0.26 -6.39
CA ALA A 96 8.37 -0.57 -7.73
C ALA A 96 9.24 -1.61 -8.46
N LYS A 97 10.57 -1.54 -8.32
CA LYS A 97 11.50 -2.53 -8.91
C LYS A 97 11.36 -3.91 -8.25
N VAL A 98 11.17 -3.98 -6.94
CA VAL A 98 10.91 -5.25 -6.24
C VAL A 98 9.64 -5.90 -6.80
N MET A 99 8.55 -5.15 -6.92
CA MET A 99 7.31 -5.67 -7.51
C MET A 99 7.51 -6.13 -8.96
N GLU A 100 8.27 -5.38 -9.76
CA GLU A 100 8.57 -5.75 -11.15
C GLU A 100 9.40 -7.04 -11.24
N ALA A 101 10.38 -7.21 -10.37
CA ALA A 101 11.22 -8.42 -10.30
C ALA A 101 10.39 -9.67 -9.96
N GLU A 102 9.31 -9.52 -9.21
CA GLU A 102 8.36 -10.58 -8.86
C GLU A 102 7.21 -10.72 -9.89
N GLY A 103 7.36 -10.16 -11.09
CA GLY A 103 6.39 -10.30 -12.17
C GLY A 103 5.14 -9.42 -12.04
N VAL A 104 5.11 -8.47 -11.12
CA VAL A 104 4.00 -7.53 -10.91
C VAL A 104 4.44 -6.10 -11.26
N PRO A 105 4.53 -5.74 -12.54
CA PRO A 105 5.05 -4.43 -12.95
C PRO A 105 4.21 -3.30 -12.39
N ALA A 106 4.83 -2.46 -11.58
CA ALA A 106 4.21 -1.30 -10.95
C ALA A 106 5.07 -0.05 -11.16
N SER A 107 4.44 1.08 -11.49
CA SER A 107 5.15 2.34 -11.56
C SER A 107 5.31 2.96 -10.16
N ARG A 108 6.31 3.84 -10.00
CA ARG A 108 6.46 4.64 -8.76
C ARG A 108 5.16 5.39 -8.40
N GLN A 109 4.44 5.91 -9.40
CA GLN A 109 3.17 6.62 -9.19
C GLN A 109 2.09 5.70 -8.65
N PHE A 110 2.03 4.45 -9.15
CA PHE A 110 1.12 3.43 -8.63
C PHE A 110 1.40 3.13 -7.17
N VAL A 111 2.65 2.84 -6.82
CA VAL A 111 3.08 2.56 -5.45
C VAL A 111 2.75 3.74 -4.53
N SER A 112 3.15 4.96 -4.92
CA SER A 112 2.88 6.17 -4.15
C SER A 112 1.39 6.39 -3.90
N LYS A 113 0.55 6.22 -4.94
CA LYS A 113 -0.90 6.41 -4.86
C LYS A 113 -1.53 5.51 -3.82
N TRP A 114 -1.20 4.21 -3.83
CA TRP A 114 -1.88 3.24 -2.99
C TRP A 114 -1.35 3.20 -1.56
N ILE A 115 -0.09 3.57 -1.34
CA ILE A 115 0.44 3.83 0.01
C ILE A 115 -0.22 5.08 0.61
N GLU A 116 -0.32 6.17 -0.15
CA GLU A 116 -1.04 7.37 0.31
C GLU A 116 -2.52 7.08 0.59
N TYR A 117 -3.12 6.14 -0.14
CA TYR A 117 -4.48 5.71 0.12
C TYR A 117 -4.63 5.06 1.49
N LEU A 118 -3.73 4.14 1.88
CA LEU A 118 -3.69 3.56 3.22
C LEU A 118 -3.48 4.63 4.30
N ARG A 119 -2.65 5.63 4.02
CA ARG A 119 -2.42 6.75 4.92
C ARG A 119 -3.69 7.60 5.13
N HIS A 120 -4.44 7.89 4.06
CA HIS A 120 -5.70 8.63 4.16
C HIS A 120 -6.80 7.88 4.92
N LEU A 121 -6.70 6.56 4.99
CA LEU A 121 -7.60 5.71 5.78
C LEU A 121 -7.10 5.48 7.22
N ASP A 122 -6.01 6.14 7.60
CA ASP A 122 -5.34 5.97 8.90
C ASP A 122 -4.87 4.53 9.20
N TYR A 123 -4.64 3.70 8.17
CA TYR A 123 -4.05 2.37 8.34
C TYR A 123 -2.55 2.45 8.65
N ILE A 124 -1.88 3.47 8.11
CA ILE A 124 -0.47 3.72 8.30
C ILE A 124 -0.22 5.19 8.61
N ASN A 125 0.83 5.44 9.39
CA ASN A 125 1.32 6.77 9.70
C ASN A 125 2.78 6.90 9.30
N PHE A 126 3.25 8.14 9.14
CA PHE A 126 4.66 8.44 9.08
C PHE A 126 5.18 8.72 10.49
N THR A 127 6.33 8.18 10.84
CA THR A 127 7.08 8.71 11.95
C THR A 127 8.23 9.59 11.45
N SER A 128 8.34 10.80 12.01
CA SER A 128 9.50 11.65 11.78
C SER A 128 10.69 11.30 12.68
N ALA A 129 10.46 10.46 13.70
CA ALA A 129 11.47 10.03 14.65
C ALA A 129 12.42 8.98 14.03
N GLU A 130 11.86 8.14 13.16
CA GLU A 130 12.62 7.12 12.44
C GLU A 130 12.63 7.43 10.96
N CYS A 131 13.82 7.41 10.35
CA CYS A 131 13.99 7.67 8.94
C CYS A 131 15.05 6.72 8.38
N ALA A 132 14.78 6.19 7.21
CA ALA A 132 15.78 5.53 6.38
C ALA A 132 16.58 6.59 5.59
N TYR A 133 17.87 6.37 5.44
CA TYR A 133 18.80 7.29 4.78
C TYR A 133 19.50 6.58 3.63
N TYR A 134 19.60 7.25 2.48
CA TYR A 134 20.14 6.69 1.24
C TYR A 134 21.10 7.66 0.57
N ALA A 135 22.08 7.12 -0.14
CA ALA A 135 22.80 7.80 -1.21
C ALA A 135 22.21 7.35 -2.54
N ILE A 136 21.65 8.29 -3.31
CA ILE A 136 21.05 8.01 -4.62
C ILE A 136 22.02 8.41 -5.72
N SER A 137 22.44 7.44 -6.53
CA SER A 137 23.35 7.62 -7.67
C SER A 137 22.75 7.07 -8.96
N ARG A 138 23.56 7.01 -10.02
CA ARG A 138 23.28 6.27 -11.26
C ARG A 138 24.41 5.30 -11.55
N ASP A 139 24.05 4.11 -12.04
CA ASP A 139 25.00 3.14 -12.54
C ASP A 139 25.54 3.53 -13.94
N GLU A 140 26.42 2.71 -14.48
CA GLU A 140 27.01 2.92 -15.81
C GLU A 140 25.96 2.88 -16.94
N GLN A 141 24.82 2.21 -16.72
CA GLN A 141 23.69 2.12 -17.64
C GLN A 141 22.71 3.29 -17.49
N GLY A 142 22.96 4.20 -16.50
CA GLY A 142 22.11 5.35 -16.22
C GLY A 142 20.91 5.04 -15.30
N ASN A 143 20.78 3.80 -14.81
CA ASN A 143 19.73 3.43 -13.89
C ASN A 143 19.99 4.04 -12.51
N ARG A 144 18.91 4.36 -11.80
CA ARG A 144 19.00 4.85 -10.43
C ARG A 144 19.37 3.72 -9.48
N VAL A 145 20.41 3.96 -8.66
CA VAL A 145 20.85 3.07 -7.58
C VAL A 145 20.66 3.78 -6.26
N CYS A 146 20.09 3.08 -5.28
CA CYS A 146 19.94 3.53 -3.91
C CYS A 146 20.84 2.66 -3.01
N LYS A 147 21.73 3.32 -2.27
CA LYS A 147 22.61 2.69 -1.30
C LYS A 147 22.23 3.16 0.09
N ASP A 148 22.05 2.26 1.04
CA ASP A 148 21.84 2.60 2.43
C ASP A 148 23.05 3.32 3.01
N ILE A 149 22.81 4.36 3.77
CA ILE A 149 23.82 5.11 4.50
C ILE A 149 23.37 5.34 5.93
N SER A 150 24.32 5.57 6.82
CA SER A 150 23.97 5.92 8.20
C SER A 150 23.38 7.33 8.28
N ARG A 151 22.64 7.61 9.39
CA ARG A 151 22.22 8.96 9.72
C ARG A 151 23.42 9.91 9.84
N ALA A 152 24.54 9.41 10.38
CA ALA A 152 25.75 10.20 10.53
C ALA A 152 26.32 10.62 9.17
N ASP A 153 26.40 9.69 8.21
CA ASP A 153 26.86 9.98 6.84
C ASP A 153 25.93 10.96 6.12
N TYR A 154 24.61 10.80 6.29
CA TYR A 154 23.63 11.76 5.76
C TYR A 154 23.85 13.18 6.28
N ILE A 155 24.03 13.34 7.60
CA ILE A 155 24.28 14.63 8.22
C ILE A 155 25.63 15.21 7.77
N SER A 156 26.68 14.38 7.79
CA SER A 156 28.02 14.77 7.34
C SER A 156 28.01 15.26 5.89
N ALA A 157 27.31 14.59 5.01
CA ALA A 157 27.17 14.98 3.61
C ALA A 157 26.58 16.41 3.48
N TRP A 158 25.50 16.70 4.19
CA TRP A 158 24.89 18.03 4.18
C TRP A 158 25.77 19.09 4.86
N CYS A 159 26.52 18.74 5.92
CA CYS A 159 27.50 19.66 6.52
C CYS A 159 28.57 20.05 5.50
N ILE A 160 29.13 19.09 4.76
CA ILE A 160 30.08 19.36 3.69
C ILE A 160 29.49 20.30 2.63
N TYR A 161 28.25 20.07 2.20
CA TYR A 161 27.58 20.96 1.24
C TYR A 161 27.48 22.39 1.75
N PHE A 162 27.00 22.60 2.98
CA PHE A 162 26.81 23.93 3.54
C PHE A 162 28.12 24.65 3.85
N GLU A 163 29.15 23.91 4.27
CA GLU A 163 30.50 24.46 4.51
C GLU A 163 31.13 25.03 3.23
N TRP A 164 31.00 24.31 2.12
CA TRP A 164 31.66 24.66 0.87
C TRP A 164 30.81 25.50 -0.09
N ARG A 165 29.51 25.56 0.10
CA ARG A 165 28.61 26.27 -0.77
C ARG A 165 28.96 27.78 -0.90
N ASP A 166 29.29 28.41 0.18
CA ASP A 166 29.60 29.86 0.23
C ASP A 166 31.04 30.17 -0.21
N VAL A 167 31.92 29.16 -0.26
CA VAL A 167 33.32 29.27 -0.66
C VAL A 167 33.53 28.93 -2.14
N GLU A 168 32.98 27.81 -2.61
CA GLU A 168 33.21 27.27 -3.94
C GLU A 168 31.97 27.35 -4.87
N GLY A 169 30.85 27.80 -4.34
CA GLY A 169 29.55 27.80 -5.05
C GLY A 169 28.81 26.48 -4.97
N CYS A 170 27.49 26.53 -5.27
CA CYS A 170 26.57 25.40 -5.09
C CYS A 170 26.97 24.14 -5.89
N GLY A 171 27.47 24.30 -7.12
CA GLY A 171 27.84 23.17 -7.98
C GLY A 171 29.03 22.38 -7.45
N SER A 172 30.09 23.06 -7.06
CA SER A 172 31.31 22.44 -6.50
C SER A 172 31.05 21.81 -5.15
N ALA A 173 30.33 22.49 -4.28
CA ALA A 173 29.90 21.97 -2.98
C ALA A 173 29.03 20.70 -3.12
N TYR A 174 28.10 20.72 -4.07
CA TYR A 174 27.26 19.55 -4.37
C TYR A 174 28.08 18.37 -4.89
N ALA A 175 29.02 18.59 -5.82
CA ALA A 175 29.90 17.57 -6.32
C ALA A 175 30.76 16.93 -5.19
N ARG A 176 31.27 17.77 -4.28
CA ARG A 176 32.05 17.32 -3.11
C ARG A 176 31.22 16.45 -2.19
N MET A 177 30.01 16.91 -1.82
CA MET A 177 29.05 16.16 -1.03
C MET A 177 28.70 14.82 -1.71
N TYR A 178 28.36 14.86 -3.00
CA TYR A 178 28.00 13.69 -3.78
C TYR A 178 29.11 12.63 -3.80
N ASN A 179 30.36 13.06 -4.00
CA ASN A 179 31.52 12.15 -4.07
C ASN A 179 31.83 11.54 -2.69
N THR A 180 31.54 12.23 -1.60
CA THR A 180 31.83 11.74 -0.25
C THR A 180 31.01 10.51 0.12
N ILE A 181 29.74 10.47 -0.27
CA ILE A 181 28.84 9.35 0.06
C ILE A 181 28.47 8.48 -1.17
N GLY A 182 28.97 8.84 -2.35
CA GLY A 182 28.70 8.12 -3.59
C GLY A 182 27.31 8.34 -4.16
N GLY A 183 26.67 9.49 -3.88
CA GLY A 183 25.34 9.82 -4.39
C GLY A 183 24.70 11.05 -3.76
N HIS A 184 23.46 11.36 -4.15
CA HIS A 184 22.66 12.40 -3.53
C HIS A 184 22.08 11.90 -2.19
N PRO A 185 22.29 12.61 -1.07
CA PRO A 185 21.72 12.21 0.22
C PRO A 185 20.19 12.36 0.20
N TYR A 186 19.50 11.28 0.52
CA TYR A 186 18.05 11.22 0.56
C TYR A 186 17.58 10.69 1.92
N LYS A 187 16.55 11.30 2.46
CA LYS A 187 15.91 10.90 3.71
C LYS A 187 14.47 10.51 3.42
N LYS A 188 14.05 9.35 3.91
CA LYS A 188 12.67 8.87 3.80
C LYS A 188 12.12 8.61 5.20
N PRO A 189 10.93 9.12 5.54
CA PRO A 189 10.22 8.70 6.74
C PRO A 189 9.86 7.22 6.66
N VAL A 190 10.00 6.49 7.76
CA VAL A 190 9.55 5.10 7.86
C VAL A 190 8.05 5.08 8.06
N TYR A 191 7.37 4.18 7.38
CA TYR A 191 5.95 3.93 7.59
C TYR A 191 5.76 3.07 8.83
N GLN A 192 4.73 3.35 9.60
CA GLN A 192 4.32 2.55 10.75
C GLN A 192 2.84 2.25 10.65
N GLU A 193 2.45 1.05 11.04
CA GLU A 193 1.06 0.67 11.18
C GLU A 193 0.41 1.50 12.30
N ASN A 194 -0.85 1.86 12.08
CA ASN A 194 -1.59 2.56 13.10
C ASN A 194 -2.10 1.56 14.15
N ALA A 195 -1.57 1.65 15.36
CA ALA A 195 -1.94 0.78 16.47
C ALA A 195 -3.46 0.78 16.78
N LEU A 196 -4.17 1.87 16.47
CA LEU A 196 -5.62 1.96 16.64
C LEU A 196 -6.40 1.19 15.58
N LYS A 197 -5.74 0.74 14.52
CA LYS A 197 -6.29 0.00 13.38
C LYS A 197 -5.81 -1.44 13.28
N CYS A 198 -5.14 -1.97 14.31
CA CYS A 198 -4.56 -3.30 14.28
C CYS A 198 -5.54 -4.40 13.84
N ALA A 199 -6.79 -4.36 14.31
CA ALA A 199 -7.79 -5.38 13.96
C ALA A 199 -8.17 -5.32 12.47
N GLU A 200 -8.36 -4.12 11.92
CA GLU A 200 -8.68 -3.91 10.50
C GLU A 200 -7.48 -4.23 9.60
N ILE A 201 -6.26 -3.90 10.05
CA ILE A 201 -5.01 -4.23 9.34
C ILE A 201 -4.83 -5.74 9.33
N GLN A 202 -5.02 -6.44 10.46
CA GLN A 202 -4.92 -7.89 10.52
C GLN A 202 -5.97 -8.56 9.62
N GLU A 203 -7.21 -8.09 9.63
CA GLU A 203 -8.25 -8.59 8.72
C GLU A 203 -7.85 -8.41 7.24
N LEU A 204 -7.24 -7.28 6.88
CA LEU A 204 -6.73 -7.03 5.54
C LEU A 204 -5.59 -8.00 5.18
N ILE A 205 -4.64 -8.21 6.09
CA ILE A 205 -3.51 -9.14 5.91
C ILE A 205 -4.02 -10.56 5.70
N ASP A 206 -4.93 -11.03 6.55
CA ASP A 206 -5.51 -12.37 6.45
C ASP A 206 -6.17 -12.59 5.07
N ILE A 207 -6.95 -11.61 4.61
CA ILE A 207 -7.59 -11.67 3.28
C ILE A 207 -6.55 -11.67 2.15
N ILE A 208 -5.49 -10.89 2.27
CA ILE A 208 -4.41 -10.87 1.28
C ILE A 208 -3.78 -12.26 1.19
N ILE A 209 -3.38 -12.84 2.32
CA ILE A 209 -2.73 -14.16 2.37
C ILE A 209 -3.65 -15.24 1.79
N ASP A 210 -4.93 -15.26 2.20
CA ASP A 210 -5.92 -16.25 1.75
C ASP A 210 -6.26 -16.14 0.25
N THR A 211 -5.94 -15.03 -0.38
CA THR A 211 -6.29 -14.75 -1.79
C THR A 211 -5.08 -14.59 -2.72
N LEU A 212 -3.86 -14.75 -2.20
CA LEU A 212 -2.67 -14.84 -3.06
C LEU A 212 -2.74 -16.12 -3.90
N PRO A 213 -2.33 -16.06 -5.18
CA PRO A 213 -2.19 -17.27 -5.98
C PRO A 213 -1.15 -18.20 -5.32
N GLU A 214 -1.42 -19.50 -5.34
CA GLU A 214 -0.41 -20.48 -4.91
C GLU A 214 0.83 -20.34 -5.81
N PRO A 215 2.04 -20.39 -5.26
CA PRO A 215 3.25 -20.38 -6.06
C PRO A 215 3.29 -21.63 -6.94
N ASP A 216 3.53 -21.45 -8.24
CA ASP A 216 3.70 -22.51 -9.22
C ASP A 216 4.92 -23.41 -8.92
#